data_f025c6f82c80d2e98cd1fd85ee51e8c4
#
_entry.id   f025c6f82c80d2e98cd1fd85ee51e8c4
#
_cell.length_a   1.000
_cell.length_b   1.000
_cell.length_c   1.000
_cell.angle_alpha   90.00
_cell.angle_beta   90.00
_cell.angle_gamma   90.00
#
_symmetry.space_group_name_H-M   'P 1'
#
loop_
_entity.id
_entity.type
_entity.pdbx_description
1 polymer ?
#
loop_
_entity_poly.entity_id
_entity_poly.type
_entity_poly.pdbx_seq_one_letter_code
_entity_poly.pdbx_strand_id
1 'polypeptide(L)'
;MTPLLLSVLALLALALYIFWVEPLGVLPVLERLTPNLTYRIRTRHPLVALSFDDGPHPIFTPKVLDILQQHNAHATFFLIGERALRHPELVARIKAAGHEVANHYFTNGSLLFHSDADFARHLEQTEQALGIAAGPKFFRPPGGVARSRQLRLAQAHGYECILGSAYPHDPLHPPVGYIRWLVTKNLNPGTIVILHDGISNPTRTIQALPQILAAARRKGLRIVSIGALGNAGCSGVRSAASSSGC
;
A
#
# COMPACT_ATOMS: atom_id res chain seq x y z
N MET A 1 -27.31 19.01 27.59
CA MET A 1 -27.00 18.62 26.20
C MET A 1 -28.22 17.92 25.61
N THR A 2 -28.63 18.27 24.41
CA THR A 2 -29.74 17.61 23.73
C THR A 2 -29.31 16.18 23.29
N PRO A 3 -30.29 15.21 23.22
CA PRO A 3 -29.97 13.85 22.74
C PRO A 3 -29.33 13.85 21.35
N LEU A 4 -29.72 14.77 20.48
CA LEU A 4 -29.16 14.96 19.14
C LEU A 4 -27.64 15.31 19.22
N LEU A 5 -27.27 16.24 20.09
CA LEU A 5 -25.87 16.64 20.26
C LEU A 5 -25.00 15.47 20.77
N LEU A 6 -25.53 14.69 21.72
CA LEU A 6 -24.85 13.48 22.21
C LEU A 6 -24.63 12.46 21.08
N SER A 7 -25.65 12.22 20.24
CA SER A 7 -25.55 11.31 19.11
C SER A 7 -24.50 11.77 18.08
N VAL A 8 -24.47 13.06 17.75
CA VAL A 8 -23.48 13.63 16.84
C VAL A 8 -22.07 13.48 17.40
N LEU A 9 -21.85 13.79 18.68
CA LEU A 9 -20.54 13.64 19.33
C LEU A 9 -20.10 12.18 19.37
N ALA A 10 -21.00 11.23 19.63
CA ALA A 10 -20.70 9.80 19.61
C ALA A 10 -20.29 9.32 18.21
N LEU A 11 -20.98 9.75 17.16
CA LEU A 11 -20.63 9.43 15.77
C LEU A 11 -19.26 10.03 15.37
N LEU A 12 -18.98 11.26 15.77
CA LEU A 12 -17.67 11.88 15.54
C LEU A 12 -16.56 11.14 16.28
N ALA A 13 -16.77 10.77 17.53
CA ALA A 13 -15.81 10.00 18.32
C ALA A 13 -15.57 8.63 17.69
N LEU A 14 -16.61 7.96 17.21
CA LEU A 14 -16.49 6.68 16.51
C LEU A 14 -15.72 6.85 15.19
N ALA A 15 -15.99 7.87 14.41
CA ALA A 15 -15.26 8.16 13.17
C ALA A 15 -13.78 8.42 13.43
N LEU A 16 -13.45 9.24 14.45
CA LEU A 16 -12.07 9.48 14.87
C LEU A 16 -11.38 8.21 15.36
N TYR A 17 -12.10 7.37 16.14
CA TYR A 17 -11.59 6.09 16.58
C TYR A 17 -11.26 5.18 15.37
N ILE A 18 -12.18 5.05 14.42
CA ILE A 18 -11.96 4.24 13.21
C ILE A 18 -10.75 4.78 12.44
N PHE A 19 -10.67 6.09 12.25
CA PHE A 19 -9.57 6.73 11.53
C PHE A 19 -8.21 6.50 12.21
N TRP A 20 -8.09 6.82 13.52
CA TRP A 20 -6.78 6.74 14.21
C TRP A 20 -6.41 5.35 14.70
N VAL A 21 -7.35 4.46 14.91
CA VAL A 21 -7.07 3.13 15.46
C VAL A 21 -7.08 2.04 14.39
N GLU A 22 -7.75 2.26 13.25
CA GLU A 22 -7.90 1.27 12.16
C GLU A 22 -8.27 -0.13 12.70
N PRO A 23 -9.42 -0.30 13.35
CA PRO A 23 -9.81 -1.60 13.87
C PRO A 23 -10.07 -2.57 12.72
N LEU A 24 -9.40 -3.72 12.72
CA LEU A 24 -9.50 -4.73 11.64
C LEU A 24 -10.93 -5.23 11.41
N GLY A 25 -11.82 -5.10 12.40
CA GLY A 25 -13.24 -5.43 12.26
C GLY A 25 -14.01 -4.60 11.24
N VAL A 26 -13.48 -3.45 10.82
CA VAL A 26 -14.09 -2.60 9.77
C VAL A 26 -13.79 -3.14 8.36
N LEU A 27 -12.70 -3.87 8.17
CA LEU A 27 -12.27 -4.36 6.85
C LEU A 27 -13.35 -5.15 6.10
N PRO A 28 -14.10 -6.10 6.70
CA PRO A 28 -15.13 -6.83 5.96
C PRO A 28 -16.23 -5.92 5.39
N VAL A 29 -16.52 -4.81 6.06
CA VAL A 29 -17.48 -3.81 5.58
C VAL A 29 -16.89 -3.04 4.42
N LEU A 30 -15.64 -2.57 4.54
CA LEU A 30 -14.95 -1.88 3.45
C LEU A 30 -14.82 -2.76 2.21
N GLU A 31 -14.40 -4.03 2.36
CA GLU A 31 -14.29 -5.01 1.28
C GLU A 31 -15.63 -5.19 0.52
N ARG A 32 -16.77 -5.16 1.24
CA ARG A 32 -18.11 -5.25 0.62
C ARG A 32 -18.51 -3.97 -0.11
N LEU A 33 -18.20 -2.81 0.46
CA LEU A 33 -18.58 -1.52 -0.11
C LEU A 33 -17.69 -1.11 -1.31
N THR A 34 -16.47 -1.62 -1.36
CA THR A 34 -15.46 -1.28 -2.38
C THR A 34 -14.84 -2.54 -3.00
N PRO A 35 -15.64 -3.37 -3.72
CA PRO A 35 -15.19 -4.68 -4.23
C PRO A 35 -14.05 -4.60 -5.27
N ASN A 36 -13.77 -3.40 -5.80
CA ASN A 36 -12.67 -3.15 -6.75
C ASN A 36 -11.35 -2.79 -6.07
N LEU A 37 -11.28 -2.89 -4.72
CA LEU A 37 -10.09 -2.57 -3.94
C LEU A 37 -9.69 -3.74 -3.06
N THR A 38 -8.41 -4.09 -3.09
CA THR A 38 -7.82 -5.12 -2.23
C THR A 38 -7.17 -4.46 -1.01
N TYR A 39 -7.63 -4.82 0.19
CA TYR A 39 -7.09 -4.32 1.47
C TYR A 39 -6.12 -5.29 2.12
N ARG A 40 -6.29 -6.58 1.88
CA ARG A 40 -5.47 -7.68 2.42
C ARG A 40 -5.55 -8.89 1.50
N ILE A 41 -4.57 -9.75 1.58
CA ILE A 41 -4.55 -11.03 0.83
C ILE A 41 -4.77 -12.16 1.82
N ARG A 42 -5.85 -12.93 1.62
CA ARG A 42 -6.16 -14.06 2.51
C ARG A 42 -5.13 -15.16 2.31
N THR A 43 -4.39 -15.49 3.37
CA THR A 43 -3.37 -16.54 3.36
C THR A 43 -3.24 -17.18 4.72
N ARG A 44 -2.79 -18.44 4.74
CA ARG A 44 -2.38 -19.16 5.97
C ARG A 44 -0.86 -19.07 6.20
N HIS A 45 -0.11 -18.60 5.20
CA HIS A 45 1.33 -18.42 5.35
C HIS A 45 1.63 -17.22 6.25
N PRO A 46 2.67 -17.28 7.09
CA PRO A 46 3.06 -16.20 7.99
C PRO A 46 3.75 -15.05 7.23
N LEU A 47 3.05 -14.48 6.26
CA LEU A 47 3.55 -13.44 5.35
C LEU A 47 2.75 -12.15 5.52
N VAL A 48 3.45 -11.03 5.43
CA VAL A 48 2.92 -9.67 5.44
C VAL A 48 3.55 -8.91 4.28
N ALA A 49 2.75 -8.20 3.50
CA ALA A 49 3.28 -7.30 2.49
C ALA A 49 3.61 -5.94 3.10
N LEU A 50 4.76 -5.39 2.70
CA LEU A 50 5.16 -4.03 3.00
C LEU A 50 5.17 -3.22 1.71
N SER A 51 4.60 -2.03 1.74
CA SER A 51 4.62 -1.12 0.60
C SER A 51 4.99 0.31 0.99
N PHE A 52 5.58 1.03 0.02
CA PHE A 52 5.95 2.43 0.12
C PHE A 52 5.33 3.21 -1.03
N ASP A 53 4.73 4.36 -0.71
CA ASP A 53 4.04 5.23 -1.66
C ASP A 53 4.84 6.52 -1.92
N ASP A 54 4.46 7.22 -2.98
CA ASP A 54 4.96 8.54 -3.39
C ASP A 54 6.42 8.59 -3.87
N GLY A 55 7.17 7.49 -3.83
CA GLY A 55 8.55 7.44 -4.32
C GLY A 55 8.67 7.60 -5.86
N PRO A 56 9.91 7.57 -6.41
CA PRO A 56 11.15 7.58 -5.66
C PRO A 56 11.52 8.98 -5.15
N HIS A 57 12.25 9.03 -4.03
CA HIS A 57 12.82 10.24 -3.48
C HIS A 57 14.35 10.12 -3.38
N PRO A 58 15.14 11.10 -3.91
CA PRO A 58 16.60 10.96 -4.05
C PRO A 58 17.35 10.72 -2.73
N ILE A 59 16.81 11.23 -1.62
CA ILE A 59 17.45 11.12 -0.30
C ILE A 59 16.87 9.96 0.51
N PHE A 60 15.56 9.73 0.45
CA PHE A 60 14.87 8.86 1.40
C PHE A 60 14.68 7.44 0.90
N THR A 61 14.40 7.25 -0.39
CA THR A 61 14.30 5.90 -0.99
C THR A 61 15.58 5.08 -0.77
N PRO A 62 16.81 5.63 -0.99
CA PRO A 62 18.04 4.90 -0.67
C PRO A 62 18.13 4.42 0.79
N LYS A 63 17.73 5.27 1.76
CA LYS A 63 17.75 4.91 3.19
C LYS A 63 16.77 3.78 3.51
N VAL A 64 15.60 3.79 2.88
CA VAL A 64 14.62 2.69 3.02
C VAL A 64 15.19 1.39 2.46
N LEU A 65 15.82 1.42 1.29
CA LEU A 65 16.46 0.26 0.67
C LEU A 65 17.56 -0.33 1.56
N ASP A 66 18.39 0.51 2.14
CA ASP A 66 19.48 0.07 3.04
C ASP A 66 18.93 -0.63 4.30
N ILE A 67 17.83 -0.10 4.88
CA ILE A 67 17.17 -0.73 6.05
C ILE A 67 16.53 -2.07 5.64
N LEU A 68 15.84 -2.14 4.51
CA LEU A 68 15.21 -3.37 4.03
C LEU A 68 16.27 -4.46 3.78
N GLN A 69 17.42 -4.10 3.19
CA GLN A 69 18.55 -5.00 2.97
C GLN A 69 19.11 -5.56 4.30
N GLN A 70 19.33 -4.69 5.31
CA GLN A 70 19.81 -5.11 6.63
C GLN A 70 18.87 -6.10 7.32
N HIS A 71 17.57 -6.04 7.01
CA HIS A 71 16.57 -6.93 7.60
C HIS A 71 16.16 -8.10 6.69
N ASN A 72 16.80 -8.26 5.52
CA ASN A 72 16.46 -9.26 4.50
C ASN A 72 14.94 -9.24 4.17
N ALA A 73 14.40 -8.04 3.99
CA ALA A 73 12.99 -7.79 3.71
C ALA A 73 12.81 -7.25 2.29
N HIS A 74 11.72 -7.66 1.62
CA HIS A 74 11.35 -7.14 0.31
C HIS A 74 10.02 -6.40 0.40
N ALA A 75 9.85 -5.37 -0.42
CA ALA A 75 8.69 -4.50 -0.41
C ALA A 75 8.21 -4.19 -1.83
N THR A 76 7.00 -3.63 -1.94
CA THR A 76 6.45 -3.06 -3.17
C THR A 76 6.52 -1.54 -3.07
N PHE A 77 7.09 -0.89 -4.08
CA PHE A 77 7.16 0.56 -4.17
C PHE A 77 6.15 1.07 -5.19
N PHE A 78 5.10 1.75 -4.73
CA PHE A 78 4.15 2.47 -5.57
C PHE A 78 4.74 3.82 -5.94
N LEU A 79 5.24 3.91 -7.16
CA LEU A 79 6.03 5.05 -7.61
C LEU A 79 5.21 5.99 -8.49
N ILE A 80 5.43 7.29 -8.31
CA ILE A 80 4.85 8.36 -9.14
C ILE A 80 5.63 8.46 -10.45
N GLY A 81 4.94 8.44 -11.58
CA GLY A 81 5.55 8.39 -12.91
C GLY A 81 6.51 9.54 -13.19
N GLU A 82 6.10 10.80 -12.90
CA GLU A 82 6.96 11.96 -13.09
C GLU A 82 8.23 11.94 -12.22
N ARG A 83 8.18 11.30 -11.04
CA ARG A 83 9.36 11.13 -10.18
C ARG A 83 10.25 10.01 -10.69
N ALA A 84 9.66 8.95 -11.21
CA ALA A 84 10.40 7.86 -11.85
C ALA A 84 11.17 8.34 -13.09
N LEU A 85 10.57 9.21 -13.88
CA LEU A 85 11.27 9.83 -15.02
C LEU A 85 12.42 10.75 -14.60
N ARG A 86 12.32 11.41 -13.45
CA ARG A 86 13.40 12.26 -12.92
C ARG A 86 14.52 11.46 -12.27
N HIS A 87 14.22 10.23 -11.80
CA HIS A 87 15.15 9.38 -11.05
C HIS A 87 15.11 7.92 -11.55
N PRO A 88 15.37 7.67 -12.86
CA PRO A 88 15.33 6.31 -13.42
C PRO A 88 16.38 5.39 -12.77
N GLU A 89 17.50 5.94 -12.29
CA GLU A 89 18.54 5.21 -11.55
C GLU A 89 18.01 4.63 -10.23
N LEU A 90 17.09 5.34 -9.55
CA LEU A 90 16.46 4.82 -8.33
C LEU A 90 15.46 3.72 -8.62
N VAL A 91 14.69 3.83 -9.71
CA VAL A 91 13.80 2.75 -10.17
C VAL A 91 14.62 1.50 -10.47
N ALA A 92 15.73 1.64 -11.17
CA ALA A 92 16.65 0.53 -11.45
C ALA A 92 17.23 -0.08 -10.15
N ARG A 93 17.64 0.76 -9.19
CA ARG A 93 18.17 0.32 -7.88
C ARG A 93 17.13 -0.44 -7.07
N ILE A 94 15.87 0.01 -7.02
CA ILE A 94 14.76 -0.67 -6.36
C ILE A 94 14.60 -2.08 -6.93
N LYS A 95 14.53 -2.19 -8.27
CA LYS A 95 14.39 -3.49 -8.97
C LYS A 95 15.60 -4.40 -8.76
N ALA A 96 16.83 -3.88 -8.87
CA ALA A 96 18.07 -4.63 -8.67
C ALA A 96 18.20 -5.16 -7.24
N ALA A 97 17.61 -4.48 -6.25
CA ALA A 97 17.56 -4.95 -4.86
C ALA A 97 16.44 -5.99 -4.62
N GLY A 98 15.75 -6.47 -5.68
CA GLY A 98 14.71 -7.49 -5.58
C GLY A 98 13.37 -6.99 -5.06
N HIS A 99 13.16 -5.67 -5.03
CA HIS A 99 11.88 -5.09 -4.68
C HIS A 99 10.95 -5.01 -5.90
N GLU A 100 9.67 -4.96 -5.64
CA GLU A 100 8.63 -4.81 -6.66
C GLU A 100 8.32 -3.32 -6.87
N VAL A 101 8.12 -2.90 -8.13
CA VAL A 101 7.65 -1.57 -8.47
C VAL A 101 6.21 -1.65 -8.94
N ALA A 102 5.39 -0.68 -8.53
CA ALA A 102 3.96 -0.60 -8.82
C ALA A 102 3.56 0.83 -9.18
N ASN A 103 2.41 0.97 -9.82
CA ASN A 103 1.92 2.24 -10.35
C ASN A 103 1.20 3.06 -9.28
N HIS A 104 1.71 4.27 -8.98
CA HIS A 104 1.05 5.25 -8.11
C HIS A 104 0.56 6.47 -8.89
N TYR A 105 0.16 6.25 -10.15
CA TYR A 105 -0.23 7.29 -11.09
C TYR A 105 0.94 8.16 -11.56
N PHE A 106 0.68 9.09 -12.51
CA PHE A 106 1.74 9.89 -13.10
C PHE A 106 2.12 11.11 -12.26
N THR A 107 1.12 11.77 -11.65
CA THR A 107 1.31 12.93 -10.78
C THR A 107 0.77 12.67 -9.38
N ASN A 108 1.33 13.36 -8.38
CA ASN A 108 0.81 13.31 -7.02
C ASN A 108 -0.33 14.32 -6.85
N GLY A 109 -1.55 13.89 -7.14
CA GLY A 109 -2.72 14.76 -7.03
C GLY A 109 -4.03 13.97 -7.00
N SER A 110 -5.13 14.70 -6.75
CA SER A 110 -6.46 14.09 -6.71
C SER A 110 -6.88 13.58 -8.09
N LEU A 111 -7.23 12.31 -8.18
CA LEU A 111 -7.77 11.69 -9.40
C LEU A 111 -9.20 12.14 -9.72
N LEU A 112 -9.92 12.70 -8.75
CA LEU A 112 -11.34 12.97 -8.87
C LEU A 112 -11.72 13.95 -9.99
N PHE A 113 -10.78 14.76 -10.45
CA PHE A 113 -11.01 15.77 -11.50
C PHE A 113 -10.47 15.37 -12.87
N HIS A 114 -9.84 14.20 -13.00
CA HIS A 114 -9.30 13.72 -14.28
C HIS A 114 -10.41 13.08 -15.11
N SER A 115 -10.39 13.34 -16.42
CA SER A 115 -11.20 12.60 -17.39
C SER A 115 -10.72 11.15 -17.49
N ASP A 116 -11.56 10.27 -18.04
CA ASP A 116 -11.17 8.86 -18.23
C ASP A 116 -9.99 8.73 -19.21
N ALA A 117 -9.95 9.59 -20.25
CA ALA A 117 -8.85 9.60 -21.20
C ALA A 117 -7.53 10.07 -20.56
N ASP A 118 -7.56 11.11 -19.73
CA ASP A 118 -6.39 11.55 -18.97
C ASP A 118 -5.94 10.49 -17.97
N PHE A 119 -6.90 9.84 -17.30
CA PHE A 119 -6.60 8.77 -16.36
C PHE A 119 -5.87 7.61 -17.05
N ALA A 120 -6.38 7.12 -18.18
CA ALA A 120 -5.76 6.03 -18.92
C ALA A 120 -4.36 6.41 -19.41
N ARG A 121 -4.22 7.61 -20.03
CA ARG A 121 -2.94 8.13 -20.50
C ARG A 121 -1.88 8.20 -19.37
N HIS A 122 -2.23 8.75 -18.22
CA HIS A 122 -1.32 8.85 -17.08
C HIS A 122 -0.96 7.49 -16.48
N LEU A 123 -1.90 6.55 -16.49
CA LEU A 123 -1.64 5.17 -16.05
C LEU A 123 -0.58 4.51 -16.95
N GLU A 124 -0.73 4.64 -18.28
CA GLU A 124 0.20 4.11 -19.28
C GLU A 124 1.57 4.82 -19.24
N GLN A 125 1.60 6.14 -19.12
CA GLN A 125 2.85 6.90 -18.98
C GLN A 125 3.66 6.44 -17.76
N THR A 126 2.98 6.17 -16.65
CA THR A 126 3.64 5.65 -15.45
C THR A 126 4.15 4.23 -15.67
N GLU A 127 3.36 3.37 -16.31
CA GLU A 127 3.78 2.01 -16.67
C GLU A 127 5.07 2.02 -17.50
N GLN A 128 5.13 2.89 -18.51
CA GLN A 128 6.32 3.07 -19.35
C GLN A 128 7.53 3.59 -18.54
N ALA A 129 7.32 4.64 -17.72
CA ALA A 129 8.37 5.22 -16.89
C ALA A 129 8.95 4.21 -15.88
N LEU A 130 8.12 3.32 -15.38
CA LEU A 130 8.52 2.26 -14.46
C LEU A 130 9.09 1.03 -15.18
N GLY A 131 8.89 0.89 -16.48
CA GLY A 131 9.25 -0.32 -17.22
C GLY A 131 8.59 -1.54 -16.59
N ILE A 132 7.28 -1.48 -16.31
CA ILE A 132 6.52 -2.61 -15.79
C ILE A 132 6.33 -3.60 -16.95
N ALA A 133 6.97 -4.77 -16.83
CA ALA A 133 6.88 -5.85 -17.81
C ALA A 133 5.57 -6.64 -17.65
N ALA A 134 5.39 -7.67 -18.49
CA ALA A 134 4.29 -8.64 -18.35
C ALA A 134 4.32 -9.32 -16.97
N GLY A 135 3.17 -9.43 -16.32
CA GLY A 135 3.01 -10.02 -14.99
C GLY A 135 1.89 -9.34 -14.20
N PRO A 136 1.71 -9.66 -12.92
CA PRO A 136 0.76 -8.96 -12.06
C PRO A 136 1.11 -7.48 -12.00
N LYS A 137 0.14 -6.62 -12.32
CA LYS A 137 0.28 -5.17 -12.25
C LYS A 137 -0.54 -4.64 -11.09
N PHE A 138 0.10 -3.85 -10.23
CA PHE A 138 -0.57 -3.22 -9.09
C PHE A 138 -0.68 -1.72 -9.27
N PHE A 139 -1.86 -1.20 -8.97
CA PHE A 139 -2.17 0.23 -8.95
C PHE A 139 -2.68 0.63 -7.57
N ARG A 140 -2.18 1.73 -7.04
CA ARG A 140 -2.73 2.39 -5.86
C ARG A 140 -3.06 3.82 -6.22
N PRO A 141 -4.32 4.26 -6.04
CA PRO A 141 -4.67 5.65 -6.30
C PRO A 141 -3.99 6.57 -5.27
N PRO A 142 -3.41 7.71 -5.71
CA PRO A 142 -2.89 8.73 -4.82
C PRO A 142 -3.93 9.16 -3.77
N GLY A 143 -3.49 9.27 -2.51
CA GLY A 143 -4.38 9.57 -1.39
C GLY A 143 -5.43 8.48 -1.08
N GLY A 144 -5.34 7.31 -1.70
CA GLY A 144 -6.27 6.19 -1.50
C GLY A 144 -7.66 6.39 -2.11
N VAL A 145 -7.89 7.44 -2.89
CA VAL A 145 -9.22 7.83 -3.39
C VAL A 145 -9.28 7.83 -4.91
N ALA A 146 -10.23 7.07 -5.46
CA ALA A 146 -10.55 7.07 -6.88
C ALA A 146 -12.06 6.83 -7.09
N ARG A 147 -12.61 7.30 -8.21
CA ARG A 147 -13.97 6.96 -8.61
C ARG A 147 -14.03 5.49 -9.04
N SER A 148 -15.16 4.82 -8.75
CA SER A 148 -15.36 3.40 -9.16
C SER A 148 -15.12 3.17 -10.66
N ARG A 149 -15.39 4.18 -11.50
CA ARG A 149 -15.12 4.12 -12.95
C ARG A 149 -13.62 4.06 -13.23
N GLN A 150 -12.80 4.86 -12.53
CA GLN A 150 -11.34 4.86 -12.67
C GLN A 150 -10.73 3.54 -12.20
N LEU A 151 -11.24 2.96 -11.12
CA LEU A 151 -10.80 1.62 -10.67
C LEU A 151 -11.10 0.55 -11.73
N ARG A 152 -12.30 0.58 -12.34
CA ARG A 152 -12.62 -0.35 -13.44
C ARG A 152 -11.76 -0.13 -14.67
N LEU A 153 -11.41 1.12 -15.00
CA LEU A 153 -10.46 1.41 -16.09
C LEU A 153 -9.08 0.83 -15.79
N ALA A 154 -8.56 1.02 -14.57
CA ALA A 154 -7.29 0.41 -14.18
C ALA A 154 -7.34 -1.13 -14.32
N GLN A 155 -8.43 -1.76 -13.88
CA GLN A 155 -8.64 -3.20 -14.05
C GLN A 155 -8.69 -3.63 -15.53
N ALA A 156 -9.33 -2.83 -16.41
CA ALA A 156 -9.34 -3.08 -17.85
C ALA A 156 -7.94 -2.98 -18.48
N HIS A 157 -7.03 -2.21 -17.88
CA HIS A 157 -5.60 -2.16 -18.25
C HIS A 157 -4.75 -3.24 -17.56
N GLY A 158 -5.39 -4.23 -16.90
CA GLY A 158 -4.72 -5.36 -16.26
C GLY A 158 -4.18 -5.09 -14.86
N TYR A 159 -4.60 -4.00 -14.21
CA TYR A 159 -4.17 -3.69 -12.85
C TYR A 159 -5.10 -4.28 -11.79
N GLU A 160 -4.50 -4.83 -10.74
CA GLU A 160 -5.19 -5.03 -9.46
C GLU A 160 -5.05 -3.75 -8.62
N CYS A 161 -6.18 -3.22 -8.13
CA CYS A 161 -6.20 -2.00 -7.35
C CYS A 161 -5.99 -2.32 -5.86
N ILE A 162 -4.84 -1.92 -5.33
CA ILE A 162 -4.40 -2.26 -3.98
C ILE A 162 -4.49 -1.05 -3.07
N LEU A 163 -5.18 -1.20 -1.94
CA LEU A 163 -4.98 -0.37 -0.75
C LEU A 163 -4.16 -1.15 0.28
N GLY A 164 -4.54 -1.06 1.54
CA GLY A 164 -3.88 -1.78 2.61
C GLY A 164 -4.75 -1.84 3.85
N SER A 165 -4.33 -2.64 4.83
CA SER A 165 -5.03 -2.86 6.08
C SER A 165 -4.25 -2.40 7.32
N ALA A 166 -3.11 -1.73 7.12
CA ALA A 166 -2.34 -1.06 8.17
C ALA A 166 -1.70 0.21 7.60
N TYR A 167 -2.32 1.36 7.87
CA TYR A 167 -1.90 2.68 7.38
C TYR A 167 -1.73 3.66 8.56
N PRO A 168 -0.50 3.92 9.03
CA PRO A 168 -0.26 4.72 10.24
C PRO A 168 -0.34 6.23 10.03
N HIS A 169 -0.95 6.69 8.96
CA HIS A 169 -1.07 8.13 8.64
C HIS A 169 0.28 8.87 8.67
N ASP A 170 1.35 8.21 8.29
CA ASP A 170 2.71 8.75 8.36
C ASP A 170 2.93 10.04 7.54
N PRO A 171 2.18 10.37 6.45
CA PRO A 171 2.23 11.69 5.84
C PRO A 171 1.78 12.84 6.76
N LEU A 172 1.01 12.56 7.80
CA LEU A 172 0.63 13.55 8.83
C LEU A 172 1.70 13.71 9.92
N HIS A 173 2.85 13.05 9.78
CA HIS A 173 3.98 13.10 10.70
C HIS A 173 3.63 12.77 12.17
N PRO A 174 2.88 11.69 12.45
CA PRO A 174 2.61 11.30 13.83
C PRO A 174 3.88 10.82 14.52
N PRO A 175 3.91 10.72 15.87
CA PRO A 175 5.08 10.22 16.58
C PRO A 175 5.51 8.82 16.12
N VAL A 176 6.82 8.54 16.12
CA VAL A 176 7.42 7.24 15.75
C VAL A 176 6.76 6.08 16.51
N GLY A 177 6.50 6.28 17.80
CA GLY A 177 5.82 5.28 18.64
C GLY A 177 4.41 4.93 18.16
N TYR A 178 3.66 5.90 17.63
CA TYR A 178 2.34 5.68 17.05
C TYR A 178 2.44 4.90 15.72
N ILE A 179 3.34 5.30 14.81
CA ILE A 179 3.58 4.59 13.54
C ILE A 179 3.87 3.11 13.82
N ARG A 180 4.83 2.86 14.72
CA ARG A 180 5.18 1.51 15.15
C ARG A 180 3.99 0.77 15.76
N TRP A 181 3.28 1.40 16.71
CA TRP A 181 2.17 0.78 17.43
C TRP A 181 1.05 0.35 16.48
N LEU A 182 0.59 1.26 15.61
CA LEU A 182 -0.52 0.97 14.71
C LEU A 182 -0.18 -0.14 13.72
N VAL A 183 1.00 -0.06 13.09
CA VAL A 183 1.44 -1.13 12.18
C VAL A 183 1.58 -2.44 12.93
N THR A 184 2.30 -2.46 14.07
CA THR A 184 2.56 -3.71 14.82
C THR A 184 1.28 -4.36 15.33
N LYS A 185 0.32 -3.56 15.77
CA LYS A 185 -1.01 -4.03 16.21
C LYS A 185 -1.73 -4.77 15.08
N ASN A 186 -1.65 -4.25 13.87
CA ASN A 186 -2.35 -4.76 12.70
C ASN A 186 -1.58 -5.84 11.91
N LEU A 187 -0.34 -6.19 12.32
CA LEU A 187 0.42 -7.27 11.67
C LEU A 187 -0.20 -8.64 11.95
N ASN A 188 -0.83 -9.19 10.92
CA ASN A 188 -1.37 -10.54 10.83
C ASN A 188 -1.03 -11.13 9.45
N PRO A 189 -1.06 -12.47 9.28
CA PRO A 189 -0.91 -13.06 7.94
C PRO A 189 -1.85 -12.41 6.93
N GLY A 190 -1.30 -11.98 5.80
CA GLY A 190 -2.06 -11.34 4.74
C GLY A 190 -2.23 -9.82 4.84
N THR A 191 -1.79 -9.18 5.93
CA THR A 191 -1.78 -7.71 6.05
C THR A 191 -0.95 -7.07 4.95
N ILE A 192 -1.44 -5.98 4.37
CA ILE A 192 -0.70 -5.07 3.51
C ILE A 192 -0.45 -3.78 4.29
N VAL A 193 0.82 -3.49 4.58
CA VAL A 193 1.25 -2.27 5.27
C VAL A 193 1.54 -1.18 4.26
N ILE A 194 1.03 0.02 4.50
CA ILE A 194 1.30 1.23 3.70
C ILE A 194 2.17 2.17 4.51
N LEU A 195 3.32 2.54 3.96
CA LEU A 195 4.21 3.59 4.44
C LEU A 195 4.57 4.52 3.28
N HIS A 196 5.26 5.62 3.55
CA HIS A 196 5.65 6.57 2.51
C HIS A 196 7.15 6.89 2.60
N ASP A 197 7.83 6.86 1.45
CA ASP A 197 9.22 7.29 1.31
C ASP A 197 9.38 8.56 0.44
N GLY A 198 8.32 8.92 -0.30
CA GLY A 198 8.30 10.05 -1.23
C GLY A 198 7.67 11.34 -0.71
N ILE A 199 7.16 11.39 0.52
CA ILE A 199 6.63 12.61 1.13
C ILE A 199 7.75 13.61 1.47
N SER A 200 7.39 14.85 1.79
CA SER A 200 8.36 15.92 2.05
C SER A 200 9.33 15.61 3.20
N ASN A 201 8.89 14.87 4.22
CA ASN A 201 9.74 14.47 5.34
C ASN A 201 9.34 13.11 5.94
N PRO A 202 9.80 11.98 5.40
CA PRO A 202 9.49 10.64 5.92
C PRO A 202 10.44 10.21 7.05
N THR A 203 11.13 11.12 7.73
CA THR A 203 12.13 10.79 8.77
C THR A 203 11.54 9.91 9.87
N ARG A 204 10.29 10.16 10.31
CA ARG A 204 9.64 9.36 11.35
C ARG A 204 9.28 7.97 10.86
N THR A 205 8.88 7.82 9.60
CA THR A 205 8.65 6.54 8.93
C THR A 205 9.94 5.72 8.89
N ILE A 206 11.05 6.35 8.48
CA ILE A 206 12.38 5.71 8.43
C ILE A 206 12.84 5.27 9.83
N GLN A 207 12.61 6.09 10.86
CA GLN A 207 12.93 5.73 12.25
C GLN A 207 12.04 4.58 12.79
N ALA A 208 10.78 4.50 12.37
CA ALA A 208 9.87 3.44 12.77
C ALA A 208 10.14 2.11 12.05
N LEU A 209 10.65 2.15 10.81
CA LEU A 209 10.79 1.00 9.93
C LEU A 209 11.60 -0.17 10.56
N PRO A 210 12.80 0.01 11.12
CA PRO A 210 13.54 -1.09 11.75
C PRO A 210 12.75 -1.74 12.90
N GLN A 211 12.00 -0.92 13.66
CA GLN A 211 11.20 -1.40 14.78
C GLN A 211 9.99 -2.23 14.32
N ILE A 212 9.38 -1.86 13.17
CA ILE A 212 8.29 -2.59 12.52
C ILE A 212 8.80 -3.95 12.02
N LEU A 213 9.94 -3.96 11.31
CA LEU A 213 10.57 -5.17 10.78
C LEU A 213 10.96 -6.14 11.90
N ALA A 214 11.54 -5.63 12.99
CA ALA A 214 11.85 -6.42 14.17
C ALA A 214 10.58 -6.98 14.86
N ALA A 215 9.48 -6.20 14.89
CA ALA A 215 8.21 -6.66 15.46
C ALA A 215 7.56 -7.77 14.61
N ALA A 216 7.59 -7.66 13.28
CA ALA A 216 7.15 -8.71 12.38
C ALA A 216 7.92 -10.01 12.63
N ARG A 217 9.25 -9.92 12.69
CA ARG A 217 10.12 -11.08 13.00
C ARG A 217 9.78 -11.74 14.35
N ARG A 218 9.56 -10.94 15.42
CA ARG A 218 9.15 -11.48 16.74
C ARG A 218 7.81 -12.18 16.71
N LYS A 219 6.90 -11.78 15.81
CA LYS A 219 5.61 -12.45 15.57
C LYS A 219 5.72 -13.67 14.65
N GLY A 220 6.94 -14.05 14.20
CA GLY A 220 7.15 -15.12 13.24
C GLY A 220 6.66 -14.80 11.82
N LEU A 221 6.47 -13.51 11.50
CA LEU A 221 6.00 -13.04 10.20
C LEU A 221 7.18 -12.63 9.33
N ARG A 222 7.15 -13.02 8.05
CA ARG A 222 8.10 -12.55 7.03
C ARG A 222 7.52 -11.40 6.24
N ILE A 223 8.34 -10.38 6.01
CA ILE A 223 7.99 -9.23 5.16
C ILE A 223 8.37 -9.55 3.70
N VAL A 224 7.39 -9.39 2.81
CA VAL A 224 7.51 -9.68 1.38
C VAL A 224 6.86 -8.58 0.53
N SER A 225 7.04 -8.62 -0.80
CA SER A 225 6.28 -7.78 -1.73
C SER A 225 4.81 -8.24 -1.85
N ILE A 226 3.95 -7.40 -2.41
CA ILE A 226 2.53 -7.72 -2.62
C ILE A 226 2.38 -8.90 -3.59
N GLY A 227 3.16 -8.92 -4.67
CA GLY A 227 3.13 -10.03 -5.63
C GLY A 227 3.57 -11.35 -5.01
N ALA A 228 4.61 -11.34 -4.17
CA ALA A 228 5.03 -12.55 -3.44
C ALA A 228 3.97 -13.03 -2.43
N LEU A 229 3.28 -12.10 -1.76
CA LEU A 229 2.16 -12.44 -0.87
C LEU A 229 0.98 -13.03 -1.65
N GLY A 230 0.64 -12.47 -2.83
CA GLY A 230 -0.43 -12.95 -3.71
C GLY A 230 -0.18 -14.38 -4.20
N ASN A 231 1.03 -14.64 -4.68
CA ASN A 231 1.43 -15.99 -5.14
C ASN A 231 1.31 -17.05 -4.03
N ALA A 232 1.68 -16.71 -2.80
CA ALA A 232 1.54 -17.60 -1.66
C ALA A 232 0.06 -17.81 -1.27
N GLY A 233 -0.79 -16.78 -1.39
CA GLY A 233 -2.23 -16.86 -1.13
C GLY A 233 -2.92 -17.79 -2.12
N CYS A 234 -2.66 -17.66 -3.40
CA CYS A 234 -3.21 -18.52 -4.46
C CYS A 234 -2.79 -19.99 -4.30
N SER A 235 -1.56 -20.26 -3.88
CA SER A 235 -1.08 -21.63 -3.65
C SER A 235 -1.81 -22.35 -2.51
N GLY A 236 -2.29 -21.60 -1.51
CA GLY A 236 -3.02 -22.16 -0.36
C GLY A 236 -4.49 -22.48 -0.64
N VAL A 237 -5.08 -21.89 -1.67
CA VAL A 237 -6.51 -22.08 -2.04
C VAL A 237 -6.71 -23.24 -3.04
N ARG A 238 -5.68 -23.59 -3.82
CA ARG A 238 -5.79 -24.66 -4.85
C ARG A 238 -5.97 -26.08 -4.33
N SER A 239 -5.86 -26.33 -3.02
CA SER A 239 -6.09 -27.68 -2.46
C SER A 239 -7.54 -27.98 -2.07
N ALA A 240 -8.51 -27.05 -2.24
CA ALA A 240 -9.88 -27.21 -1.74
C ALA A 240 -11.02 -26.81 -2.68
N ALA A 241 -10.78 -26.32 -3.91
CA ALA A 241 -11.88 -26.11 -4.87
C ALA A 241 -11.36 -26.01 -6.31
N SER A 242 -11.95 -26.80 -7.19
CA SER A 242 -11.76 -26.75 -8.63
C SER A 242 -12.16 -25.40 -9.24
N SER A 243 -11.32 -24.93 -10.18
CA SER A 243 -11.68 -24.10 -11.33
C SER A 243 -12.64 -22.92 -11.13
N SER A 244 -12.11 -21.78 -10.73
CA SER A 244 -12.47 -20.45 -11.27
C SER A 244 -11.51 -19.39 -10.69
N GLY A 245 -10.65 -18.84 -11.56
CA GLY A 245 -10.01 -17.53 -11.43
C GLY A 245 -9.20 -17.25 -10.16
N CYS A 246 -7.91 -17.58 -10.11
CA CYS A 246 -6.86 -16.69 -9.60
C CYS A 246 -6.48 -15.75 -10.71
#